data_f1f8703cc3a766c2b88833b0b800de86
#
_entry.id   f1f8703cc3a766c2b88833b0b800de86
#
_cell.length_a   1.000
_cell.length_b   1.000
_cell.length_c   1.000
_cell.angle_alpha   90.00
_cell.angle_beta   90.00
_cell.angle_gamma   90.00
#
_symmetry.space_group_name_H-M   'P 1'
#
loop_
_entity.id
_entity.type
_entity.pdbx_description
1 polymer ?
#
loop_
_entity_poly.entity_id
_entity_poly.type
_entity_poly.pdbx_seq_one_letter_code
_entity_poly.pdbx_strand_id
1 'polypeptide(L)'
;MARTKIVLFKSNIRRDGSCPVCLRVAKEDKTKYIDLQLSATKGQWDELASRFKKDKRVNPNYENYNALLNRYEVRKDEILQKFMEERVNWTLNQFEEEFPGMSKQGKVYDYFMRQVENLKATRHIGNAKVYERTLHMLAKYDDKIEERLFSELDVKYINRFNLEMEKDGCCGNTRKYYLKTLRAVMNKAIKEREAPSNTYPFGKGGFEIGKLAEETAKRYLSPHDLELIKNSPQQNPVLELSRRVFLFSYLCFGMSFIDEAMLTKNNIDMFGAEEHIVYKRQKTQNAKNTKPITIPVTPAIREQLEWFKANTTLTGNYLLPIITRDYEGEQLYDHIRSRYKRINDGLKQLGKLLHIRMNLTTYVSRHTMAMTLQGNDVPREIISQALGHRNLTTTNVYLDSFSTSVLDRVAKIL
;
A
#
# COMPACT_ATOMS: atom_id res chain seq x y z
N MET A 1 -0.79 -2.32 44.90
CA MET A 1 -1.76 -1.46 44.22
C MET A 1 -1.09 -0.18 43.73
N ALA A 2 -1.45 0.29 42.55
CA ALA A 2 -0.95 1.58 42.07
C ALA A 2 -1.69 2.73 42.76
N ARG A 3 -0.96 3.82 43.06
CA ARG A 3 -1.53 5.04 43.59
C ARG A 3 -1.37 6.18 42.58
N THR A 4 -2.44 6.92 42.32
CA THR A 4 -2.44 8.01 41.36
C THR A 4 -2.98 9.28 41.98
N LYS A 5 -2.38 10.42 41.67
CA LYS A 5 -2.83 11.74 42.15
C LYS A 5 -2.41 12.84 41.18
N ILE A 6 -3.28 13.80 40.92
CA ILE A 6 -2.91 15.02 40.20
C ILE A 6 -2.20 15.96 41.18
N VAL A 7 -1.05 16.49 40.81
CA VAL A 7 -0.19 17.30 41.66
C VAL A 7 0.42 18.47 40.90
N LEU A 8 0.71 19.56 41.63
CA LEU A 8 1.55 20.63 41.12
C LEU A 8 3.03 20.21 41.29
N PHE A 9 3.77 20.08 40.18
CA PHE A 9 5.16 19.60 40.19
C PHE A 9 6.12 20.76 40.50
N LYS A 10 6.40 20.97 41.77
CA LYS A 10 7.16 22.13 42.30
C LYS A 10 8.67 22.06 42.02
N SER A 11 9.20 20.96 41.58
CA SER A 11 10.63 20.83 41.24
C SER A 11 11.00 21.49 39.91
N ASN A 12 10.03 21.89 39.10
CA ASN A 12 10.24 22.55 37.81
C ASN A 12 9.45 23.85 37.78
N ILE A 13 10.06 24.92 38.23
CA ILE A 13 9.45 26.27 38.24
C ILE A 13 9.85 26.96 36.94
N ARG A 14 8.85 27.38 36.16
CA ARG A 14 9.04 28.15 34.92
C ARG A 14 9.43 29.61 35.23
N ARG A 15 9.92 30.34 34.23
CA ARG A 15 10.32 31.76 34.36
C ARG A 15 9.20 32.68 34.84
N ASP A 16 7.95 32.33 34.57
CA ASP A 16 6.75 33.06 34.99
C ASP A 16 6.26 32.69 36.41
N GLY A 17 7.01 31.87 37.14
CA GLY A 17 6.67 31.40 38.49
C GLY A 17 5.62 30.27 38.51
N SER A 18 5.17 29.80 37.36
CA SER A 18 4.26 28.65 37.28
C SER A 18 5.00 27.31 37.38
N CYS A 19 4.29 26.29 37.84
CA CYS A 19 4.77 24.93 37.88
C CYS A 19 3.87 24.02 37.01
N PRO A 20 4.40 22.98 36.36
CA PRO A 20 3.59 22.03 35.61
C PRO A 20 2.60 21.29 36.54
N VAL A 21 1.40 21.03 36.03
CA VAL A 21 0.41 20.16 36.67
C VAL A 21 0.62 18.77 36.10
N CYS A 22 0.91 17.78 36.93
CA CYS A 22 1.24 16.43 36.51
C CYS A 22 0.33 15.39 37.17
N LEU A 23 0.07 14.29 36.47
CA LEU A 23 -0.44 13.07 37.06
C LEU A 23 0.73 12.28 37.63
N ARG A 24 0.78 12.15 38.95
CA ARG A 24 1.71 11.27 39.64
C ARG A 24 1.13 9.86 39.68
N VAL A 25 1.90 8.90 39.17
CA VAL A 25 1.57 7.45 39.20
C VAL A 25 2.67 6.74 39.96
N ALA A 26 2.32 6.04 41.03
CA ALA A 26 3.26 5.28 41.84
C ALA A 26 2.84 3.79 41.87
N LYS A 27 3.79 2.88 41.60
CA LYS A 27 3.63 1.44 41.64
C LYS A 27 4.94 0.79 41.98
N GLU A 28 4.94 -0.15 42.94
CA GLU A 28 6.12 -0.97 43.28
C GLU A 28 7.38 -0.11 43.54
N ASP A 29 7.29 0.85 44.46
CA ASP A 29 8.35 1.79 44.87
C ASP A 29 8.90 2.72 43.76
N LYS A 30 8.32 2.66 42.58
CA LYS A 30 8.62 3.57 41.46
C LYS A 30 7.54 4.59 41.29
N THR A 31 7.94 5.81 40.94
CA THR A 31 7.02 6.92 40.70
C THR A 31 7.33 7.57 39.37
N LYS A 32 6.28 7.88 38.59
CA LYS A 32 6.37 8.62 37.34
C LYS A 32 5.42 9.82 37.38
N TYR A 33 5.84 10.93 36.75
CA TYR A 33 5.06 12.15 36.62
C TYR A 33 4.76 12.36 35.13
N ILE A 34 3.48 12.40 34.79
CA ILE A 34 2.99 12.62 33.42
C ILE A 34 2.50 14.06 33.35
N ASP A 35 3.10 14.88 32.49
CA ASP A 35 2.72 16.27 32.29
C ASP A 35 1.33 16.35 31.63
N LEU A 36 0.39 17.07 32.26
CA LEU A 36 -0.97 17.27 31.76
C LEU A 36 -1.07 18.50 30.85
N GLN A 37 0.05 19.10 30.47
CA GLN A 37 0.15 20.31 29.66
C GLN A 37 -0.59 21.52 30.25
N LEU A 38 -0.79 21.51 31.54
CA LEU A 38 -1.32 22.60 32.32
C LEU A 38 -0.25 23.13 33.27
N SER A 39 -0.34 24.40 33.62
CA SER A 39 0.54 24.98 34.63
C SER A 39 -0.27 25.90 35.57
N ALA A 40 0.19 26.00 36.82
CA ALA A 40 -0.39 26.85 37.81
C ALA A 40 0.69 27.46 38.69
N THR A 41 0.47 28.67 39.19
CA THR A 41 1.23 29.22 40.30
C THR A 41 0.73 28.61 41.62
N LYS A 42 1.55 28.69 42.67
CA LYS A 42 1.12 28.25 44.02
C LYS A 42 -0.15 28.94 44.49
N GLY A 43 -0.36 30.18 44.08
CA GLY A 43 -1.57 30.95 44.41
C GLY A 43 -2.84 30.43 43.73
N GLN A 44 -2.70 29.87 42.51
CA GLN A 44 -3.80 29.35 41.71
C GLN A 44 -4.18 27.89 42.03
N TRP A 45 -3.34 27.16 42.75
CA TRP A 45 -3.52 25.75 43.01
C TRP A 45 -4.00 25.46 44.42
N ASP A 46 -4.97 24.57 44.54
CA ASP A 46 -5.43 23.98 45.80
C ASP A 46 -4.82 22.57 45.93
N GLU A 47 -3.91 22.38 46.87
CA GLU A 47 -3.21 21.11 47.07
C GLU A 47 -4.08 20.00 47.66
N LEU A 48 -5.03 20.39 48.52
CA LEU A 48 -5.95 19.44 49.15
C LEU A 48 -6.94 18.91 48.13
N ALA A 49 -7.56 19.81 47.36
CA ALA A 49 -8.48 19.41 46.30
C ALA A 49 -7.79 18.85 45.04
N SER A 50 -6.47 19.05 44.87
CA SER A 50 -5.73 18.74 43.62
C SER A 50 -6.37 19.40 42.41
N ARG A 51 -6.73 20.71 42.52
CA ARG A 51 -7.50 21.47 41.54
C ARG A 51 -7.05 22.92 41.48
N PHE A 52 -7.40 23.61 40.41
CA PHE A 52 -7.34 25.09 40.40
C PHE A 52 -8.37 25.67 41.37
N LYS A 53 -7.94 26.69 42.15
CA LYS A 53 -8.82 27.38 43.07
C LYS A 53 -10.00 27.99 42.35
N LYS A 54 -11.19 27.92 42.94
CA LYS A 54 -12.44 28.48 42.42
C LYS A 54 -12.54 29.98 42.65
N ASP A 55 -11.57 30.74 42.10
CA ASP A 55 -11.56 32.19 42.16
C ASP A 55 -11.19 32.78 40.79
N LYS A 56 -12.17 33.40 40.14
CA LYS A 56 -11.99 34.01 38.82
C LYS A 56 -10.99 35.17 38.80
N ARG A 57 -10.75 35.84 39.94
CA ARG A 57 -9.75 36.89 40.06
C ARG A 57 -8.34 36.38 40.04
N VAL A 58 -8.15 35.17 40.54
CA VAL A 58 -6.83 34.48 40.58
C VAL A 58 -6.59 33.69 39.29
N ASN A 59 -7.62 33.05 38.74
CA ASN A 59 -7.57 32.32 37.47
C ASN A 59 -8.93 32.40 36.76
N PRO A 60 -9.09 33.24 35.74
CA PRO A 60 -10.34 33.39 34.99
C PRO A 60 -10.83 32.08 34.35
N ASN A 61 -9.92 31.15 34.02
CA ASN A 61 -10.19 29.88 33.29
C ASN A 61 -10.27 28.66 34.21
N TYR A 62 -10.35 28.83 35.53
CA TYR A 62 -10.30 27.68 36.46
C TYR A 62 -11.37 26.60 36.17
N GLU A 63 -12.57 27.02 35.72
CA GLU A 63 -13.67 26.09 35.41
C GLU A 63 -13.28 25.13 34.26
N ASN A 64 -12.73 25.67 33.18
CA ASN A 64 -12.28 24.91 32.04
C ASN A 64 -11.12 23.99 32.42
N TYR A 65 -10.17 24.48 33.19
CA TYR A 65 -9.02 23.67 33.61
C TYR A 65 -9.46 22.55 34.56
N ASN A 66 -10.36 22.81 35.50
CA ASN A 66 -10.88 21.76 36.37
C ASN A 66 -11.76 20.74 35.63
N ALA A 67 -12.53 21.17 34.63
CA ALA A 67 -13.25 20.26 33.76
C ALA A 67 -12.28 19.33 32.97
N LEU A 68 -11.14 19.85 32.50
CA LEU A 68 -10.10 19.08 31.86
C LEU A 68 -9.44 18.08 32.83
N LEU A 69 -9.14 18.53 34.05
CA LEU A 69 -8.60 17.63 35.09
C LEU A 69 -9.56 16.50 35.43
N ASN A 70 -10.88 16.73 35.45
CA ASN A 70 -11.85 15.67 35.62
C ASN A 70 -11.81 14.64 34.50
N ARG A 71 -11.62 15.06 33.24
CA ARG A 71 -11.44 14.15 32.10
C ARG A 71 -10.19 13.29 32.26
N TYR A 72 -9.09 13.85 32.74
CA TYR A 72 -7.88 13.10 33.02
C TYR A 72 -8.07 12.07 34.16
N GLU A 73 -8.88 12.39 35.18
CA GLU A 73 -9.21 11.43 36.23
C GLU A 73 -10.04 10.27 35.71
N VAL A 74 -11.08 10.55 34.94
CA VAL A 74 -11.87 9.50 34.28
C VAL A 74 -10.97 8.61 33.41
N ARG A 75 -10.12 9.22 32.59
CA ARG A 75 -9.20 8.46 31.73
C ARG A 75 -8.21 7.60 32.50
N LYS A 76 -7.67 8.11 33.58
CA LYS A 76 -6.81 7.34 34.49
C LYS A 76 -7.52 6.10 35.03
N ASP A 77 -8.76 6.25 35.46
CA ASP A 77 -9.55 5.17 36.03
C ASP A 77 -9.93 4.12 34.97
N GLU A 78 -10.28 4.55 33.75
CA GLU A 78 -10.50 3.62 32.60
C GLU A 78 -9.28 2.76 32.33
N ILE A 79 -8.08 3.34 32.33
CA ILE A 79 -6.82 2.60 32.06
C ILE A 79 -6.54 1.60 33.16
N LEU A 80 -6.71 2.01 34.43
CA LEU A 80 -6.50 1.13 35.55
C LEU A 80 -7.51 -0.03 35.54
N GLN A 81 -8.76 0.27 35.22
CA GLN A 81 -9.81 -0.74 35.09
C GLN A 81 -9.50 -1.73 33.96
N LYS A 82 -9.09 -1.24 32.80
CA LYS A 82 -8.64 -2.07 31.66
C LYS A 82 -7.54 -3.03 32.07
N PHE A 83 -6.49 -2.55 32.74
CA PHE A 83 -5.38 -3.39 33.20
C PHE A 83 -5.82 -4.44 34.25
N MET A 84 -6.82 -4.12 35.10
CA MET A 84 -7.40 -5.07 36.02
C MET A 84 -8.21 -6.15 35.30
N GLU A 85 -9.06 -5.78 34.35
CA GLU A 85 -9.88 -6.71 33.56
C GLU A 85 -9.03 -7.67 32.73
N GLU A 86 -7.98 -7.14 32.09
CA GLU A 86 -7.01 -7.93 31.32
C GLU A 86 -6.04 -8.74 32.20
N ARG A 87 -6.08 -8.60 33.52
CA ARG A 87 -5.17 -9.22 34.50
C ARG A 87 -3.69 -9.04 34.17
N VAL A 88 -3.33 -7.90 33.58
CA VAL A 88 -1.97 -7.59 33.15
C VAL A 88 -1.15 -6.99 34.30
N ASN A 89 0.03 -7.51 34.56
CA ASN A 89 1.00 -6.83 35.41
C ASN A 89 1.70 -5.73 34.60
N TRP A 90 1.09 -4.54 34.57
CA TRP A 90 1.53 -3.40 33.76
C TRP A 90 2.70 -2.63 34.40
N THR A 91 3.49 -1.96 33.58
CA THR A 91 4.58 -1.06 33.99
C THR A 91 4.16 0.41 33.93
N LEU A 92 4.91 1.29 34.65
CA LEU A 92 4.67 2.75 34.58
C LEU A 92 4.82 3.31 33.14
N ASN A 93 5.68 2.72 32.32
CA ASN A 93 5.81 3.11 30.91
C ASN A 93 4.57 2.73 30.10
N GLN A 94 4.02 1.52 30.30
CA GLN A 94 2.77 1.12 29.65
C GLN A 94 1.60 2.02 30.07
N PHE A 95 1.53 2.42 31.35
CA PHE A 95 0.52 3.37 31.79
C PHE A 95 0.70 4.75 31.13
N GLU A 96 1.94 5.25 31.04
CA GLU A 96 2.23 6.52 30.37
C GLU A 96 1.91 6.45 28.87
N GLU A 97 2.18 5.32 28.21
CA GLU A 97 1.81 5.10 26.79
C GLU A 97 0.30 5.05 26.57
N GLU A 98 -0.47 4.50 27.54
CA GLU A 98 -1.93 4.43 27.49
C GLU A 98 -2.60 5.75 27.91
N PHE A 99 -1.99 6.52 28.82
CA PHE A 99 -2.59 7.70 29.44
C PHE A 99 -2.83 8.87 28.49
N PRO A 100 -1.97 9.22 27.53
CA PRO A 100 -2.29 10.22 26.53
C PRO A 100 -3.44 9.75 25.64
N GLY A 101 -4.65 9.75 26.19
CA GLY A 101 -5.89 9.61 25.45
C GLY A 101 -6.28 10.85 24.65
N MET A 102 -5.48 11.90 24.73
CA MET A 102 -5.36 12.97 23.74
C MET A 102 -4.21 12.51 22.84
N SER A 103 -4.55 11.76 21.78
CA SER A 103 -3.62 11.47 20.69
C SER A 103 -2.81 12.74 20.42
N LYS A 104 -1.49 12.65 20.33
CA LYS A 104 -0.72 13.61 19.56
C LYS A 104 -1.46 13.62 18.22
N GLN A 105 -2.27 14.67 17.99
CA GLN A 105 -3.01 14.76 16.75
C GLN A 105 -1.96 14.90 15.66
N GLY A 106 -1.58 13.76 15.07
CA GLY A 106 -0.57 13.74 14.04
C GLY A 106 -1.07 14.50 12.84
N LYS A 107 -0.20 15.33 12.29
CA LYS A 107 -0.46 15.95 10.99
C LYS A 107 -0.42 14.87 9.91
N VAL A 108 -1.39 14.92 9.01
CA VAL A 108 -1.53 13.96 7.92
C VAL A 108 -0.29 13.92 7.04
N TYR A 109 0.21 15.09 6.65
CA TYR A 109 1.38 15.24 5.78
C TYR A 109 2.63 14.62 6.40
N ASP A 110 2.97 15.00 7.63
CA ASP A 110 4.18 14.54 8.33
C ASP A 110 4.14 13.02 8.53
N TYR A 111 2.96 12.47 8.84
CA TYR A 111 2.78 11.04 8.99
C TYR A 111 2.97 10.30 7.65
N PHE A 112 2.37 10.79 6.56
CA PHE A 112 2.57 10.22 5.22
C PHE A 112 4.04 10.20 4.84
N MET A 113 4.76 11.33 5.01
CA MET A 113 6.18 11.45 4.68
C MET A 113 7.02 10.46 5.50
N ARG A 114 6.78 10.35 6.80
CA ARG A 114 7.44 9.35 7.65
C ARG A 114 7.19 7.91 7.18
N GLN A 115 5.96 7.59 6.73
CA GLN A 115 5.66 6.28 6.17
C GLN A 115 6.38 6.04 4.82
N VAL A 116 6.49 7.05 3.99
CA VAL A 116 7.25 6.99 2.73
C VAL A 116 8.71 6.69 3.00
N GLU A 117 9.34 7.40 3.93
CA GLU A 117 10.74 7.18 4.32
C GLU A 117 10.96 5.77 4.88
N ASN A 118 10.09 5.30 5.76
CA ASN A 118 10.14 3.95 6.29
C ASN A 118 10.04 2.87 5.21
N LEU A 119 9.17 3.08 4.21
CA LEU A 119 9.02 2.17 3.08
C LEU A 119 10.25 2.19 2.16
N LYS A 120 10.88 3.34 1.95
CA LYS A 120 12.15 3.46 1.20
C LYS A 120 13.28 2.76 1.95
N ALA A 121 13.43 3.01 3.24
CA ALA A 121 14.45 2.37 4.07
C ALA A 121 14.33 0.84 4.09
N THR A 122 13.11 0.31 4.01
CA THR A 122 12.82 -1.14 3.94
C THR A 122 12.76 -1.68 2.50
N ARG A 123 13.24 -0.93 1.52
CA ARG A 123 13.28 -1.30 0.09
C ARG A 123 11.91 -1.59 -0.55
N HIS A 124 10.82 -1.12 0.06
CA HIS A 124 9.46 -1.22 -0.50
C HIS A 124 9.13 -0.02 -1.41
N ILE A 125 10.01 0.27 -2.37
CA ILE A 125 9.96 1.49 -3.20
C ILE A 125 8.61 1.64 -3.94
N GLY A 126 8.06 0.54 -4.47
CA GLY A 126 6.75 0.57 -5.14
C GLY A 126 5.63 1.10 -4.23
N ASN A 127 5.60 0.69 -2.96
CA ASN A 127 4.62 1.17 -1.99
C ASN A 127 4.91 2.62 -1.57
N ALA A 128 6.18 3.00 -1.41
CA ALA A 128 6.56 4.39 -1.14
C ALA A 128 6.01 5.33 -2.23
N LYS A 129 6.19 4.97 -3.50
CA LYS A 129 5.66 5.74 -4.64
C LYS A 129 4.12 5.80 -4.69
N VAL A 130 3.43 4.77 -4.19
CA VAL A 130 1.96 4.80 -4.03
C VAL A 130 1.56 5.83 -2.98
N TYR A 131 2.24 5.89 -1.85
CA TYR A 131 1.98 6.84 -0.78
C TYR A 131 2.31 8.26 -1.22
N GLU A 132 3.48 8.50 -1.83
CA GLU A 132 3.87 9.81 -2.41
C GLU A 132 2.80 10.35 -3.36
N ARG A 133 2.33 9.52 -4.31
CA ARG A 133 1.28 9.94 -5.25
C ARG A 133 -0.04 10.24 -4.57
N THR A 134 -0.40 9.48 -3.55
CA THR A 134 -1.64 9.73 -2.79
C THR A 134 -1.53 11.05 -2.03
N LEU A 135 -0.39 11.32 -1.40
CA LEU A 135 -0.14 12.60 -0.73
C LEU A 135 -0.15 13.77 -1.72
N HIS A 136 0.46 13.60 -2.89
CA HIS A 136 0.42 14.61 -3.96
C HIS A 136 -1.02 14.88 -4.43
N MET A 137 -1.86 13.84 -4.56
CA MET A 137 -3.27 14.03 -4.90
C MET A 137 -4.06 14.73 -3.80
N LEU A 138 -3.76 14.47 -2.52
CA LEU A 138 -4.34 15.23 -1.41
C LEU A 138 -3.93 16.70 -1.49
N ALA A 139 -2.64 16.98 -1.69
CA ALA A 139 -2.12 18.35 -1.81
C ALA A 139 -2.68 19.10 -3.02
N LYS A 140 -3.00 18.40 -4.10
CA LYS A 140 -3.63 19.02 -5.29
C LYS A 140 -5.01 19.64 -4.97
N TYR A 141 -5.78 19.06 -4.04
CA TYR A 141 -7.14 19.47 -3.73
C TYR A 141 -7.31 20.08 -2.33
N ASP A 142 -6.23 20.16 -1.57
CA ASP A 142 -6.23 20.74 -0.23
C ASP A 142 -4.91 21.47 0.04
N ASP A 143 -4.89 22.77 -0.17
CA ASP A 143 -3.73 23.63 0.03
C ASP A 143 -3.23 23.65 1.49
N LYS A 144 -4.08 23.19 2.42
CA LYS A 144 -3.77 23.12 3.86
C LYS A 144 -3.39 21.73 4.34
N ILE A 145 -3.12 20.80 3.45
CA ILE A 145 -2.85 19.40 3.83
C ILE A 145 -1.65 19.27 4.77
N GLU A 146 -0.66 20.14 4.68
CA GLU A 146 0.51 20.15 5.56
C GLU A 146 0.16 20.52 7.02
N GLU A 147 -0.94 21.25 7.22
CA GLU A 147 -1.42 21.63 8.54
C GLU A 147 -2.52 20.69 9.06
N ARG A 148 -3.17 19.93 8.18
CA ARG A 148 -4.31 19.06 8.49
C ARG A 148 -3.98 18.02 9.53
N LEU A 149 -4.85 17.93 10.52
CA LEU A 149 -4.85 16.84 11.50
C LEU A 149 -5.70 15.65 10.98
N PHE A 150 -5.39 14.44 11.41
CA PHE A 150 -6.22 13.28 11.07
C PHE A 150 -7.68 13.39 11.51
N SER A 151 -7.95 14.11 12.59
CA SER A 151 -9.31 14.37 13.07
C SER A 151 -10.18 15.17 12.10
N GLU A 152 -9.57 15.90 11.17
CA GLU A 152 -10.26 16.72 10.16
C GLU A 152 -10.58 15.93 8.88
N LEU A 153 -10.03 14.73 8.73
CA LEU A 153 -10.30 13.84 7.60
C LEU A 153 -11.58 13.02 7.86
N ASP A 154 -12.67 13.71 8.08
CA ASP A 154 -13.99 13.13 8.31
C ASP A 154 -14.68 12.67 7.00
N VAL A 155 -15.90 12.16 7.10
CA VAL A 155 -16.70 11.71 5.94
C VAL A 155 -16.94 12.84 4.94
N LYS A 156 -17.12 14.09 5.41
CA LYS A 156 -17.34 15.26 4.54
C LYS A 156 -16.08 15.58 3.73
N TYR A 157 -14.91 15.51 4.39
CA TYR A 157 -13.63 15.69 3.72
C TYR A 157 -13.44 14.65 2.61
N ILE A 158 -13.67 13.37 2.92
CA ILE A 158 -13.50 12.28 1.93
C ILE A 158 -14.47 12.42 0.77
N ASN A 159 -15.72 12.80 1.02
CA ASN A 159 -16.69 13.04 -0.05
C ASN A 159 -16.24 14.19 -0.96
N ARG A 160 -15.77 15.30 -0.39
CA ARG A 160 -15.22 16.43 -1.17
C ARG A 160 -14.01 16.01 -2.00
N PHE A 161 -13.05 15.33 -1.39
CA PHE A 161 -11.85 14.84 -2.08
C PHE A 161 -12.21 13.89 -3.25
N ASN A 162 -13.18 12.98 -3.04
CA ASN A 162 -13.69 12.11 -4.11
C ASN A 162 -14.34 12.92 -5.24
N LEU A 163 -15.16 13.92 -4.89
CA LEU A 163 -15.84 14.77 -5.88
C LEU A 163 -14.86 15.59 -6.72
N GLU A 164 -13.83 16.17 -6.10
CA GLU A 164 -12.81 16.92 -6.86
C GLU A 164 -12.02 16.02 -7.82
N MET A 165 -11.66 14.81 -7.40
CA MET A 165 -11.05 13.84 -8.32
C MET A 165 -11.99 13.47 -9.48
N GLU A 166 -13.29 13.36 -9.23
CA GLU A 166 -14.30 13.05 -10.26
C GLU A 166 -14.45 14.17 -11.26
N LYS A 167 -14.53 15.43 -10.80
CA LYS A 167 -14.55 16.62 -11.66
C LYS A 167 -13.35 16.70 -12.59
N ASP A 168 -12.17 16.29 -12.10
CA ASP A 168 -10.94 16.21 -12.90
C ASP A 168 -10.89 14.98 -13.82
N GLY A 169 -11.98 14.25 -13.98
CA GLY A 169 -12.08 13.10 -14.87
C GLY A 169 -11.42 11.80 -14.37
N CYS A 170 -11.07 11.71 -13.07
CA CYS A 170 -10.55 10.46 -12.53
C CYS A 170 -11.66 9.40 -12.51
N CYS A 171 -11.44 8.27 -13.21
CA CYS A 171 -12.36 7.13 -13.17
C CYS A 171 -12.44 6.51 -11.75
N GLY A 172 -13.54 5.79 -11.48
CA GLY A 172 -13.82 5.21 -10.16
C GLY A 172 -12.69 4.32 -9.65
N ASN A 173 -12.07 3.51 -10.53
CA ASN A 173 -10.93 2.67 -10.13
C ASN A 173 -9.69 3.49 -9.70
N THR A 174 -9.45 4.65 -10.30
CA THR A 174 -8.36 5.57 -9.89
C THR A 174 -8.68 6.20 -8.55
N ARG A 175 -9.91 6.69 -8.34
CA ARG A 175 -10.38 7.22 -7.06
C ARG A 175 -10.30 6.17 -5.95
N LYS A 176 -10.75 4.96 -6.24
CA LYS A 176 -10.64 3.79 -5.37
C LYS A 176 -9.20 3.49 -4.95
N TYR A 177 -8.25 3.63 -5.86
CA TYR A 177 -6.82 3.42 -5.57
C TYR A 177 -6.31 4.42 -4.53
N TYR A 178 -6.53 5.72 -4.70
CA TYR A 178 -6.09 6.75 -3.76
C TYR A 178 -6.79 6.61 -2.39
N LEU A 179 -8.11 6.40 -2.40
CA LEU A 179 -8.88 6.26 -1.16
C LEU A 179 -8.54 4.99 -0.38
N LYS A 180 -8.20 3.88 -1.04
CA LYS A 180 -7.66 2.69 -0.38
C LYS A 180 -6.33 2.95 0.31
N THR A 181 -5.45 3.72 -0.33
CA THR A 181 -4.17 4.09 0.24
C THR A 181 -4.36 5.00 1.46
N LEU A 182 -5.19 6.03 1.34
CA LEU A 182 -5.53 6.92 2.46
C LEU A 182 -6.12 6.13 3.64
N ARG A 183 -7.05 5.21 3.37
CA ARG A 183 -7.61 4.31 4.39
C ARG A 183 -6.54 3.47 5.08
N ALA A 184 -5.59 2.93 4.32
CA ALA A 184 -4.51 2.13 4.90
C ALA A 184 -3.61 2.97 5.82
N VAL A 185 -3.30 4.21 5.43
CA VAL A 185 -2.53 5.16 6.24
C VAL A 185 -3.31 5.54 7.51
N MET A 186 -4.59 5.87 7.40
CA MET A 186 -5.43 6.20 8.57
C MET A 186 -5.53 5.02 9.55
N ASN A 187 -5.75 3.80 9.06
CA ASN A 187 -5.80 2.61 9.91
C ASN A 187 -4.47 2.40 10.66
N LYS A 188 -3.36 2.66 10.00
CA LYS A 188 -2.04 2.57 10.63
C LYS A 188 -1.84 3.68 11.66
N ALA A 189 -2.22 4.91 11.35
CA ALA A 189 -2.15 6.05 12.26
C ALA A 189 -3.03 5.85 13.50
N ILE A 190 -4.23 5.29 13.35
CA ILE A 190 -5.11 4.93 14.49
C ILE A 190 -4.44 3.87 15.36
N LYS A 191 -3.86 2.83 14.76
CA LYS A 191 -3.15 1.78 15.50
C LYS A 191 -1.94 2.33 16.27
N GLU A 192 -1.25 3.32 15.69
CA GLU A 192 -0.10 4.01 16.27
C GLU A 192 -0.52 5.20 17.17
N ARG A 193 -1.83 5.42 17.37
CA ARG A 193 -2.42 6.48 18.21
C ARG A 193 -2.10 7.91 17.74
N GLU A 194 -1.78 8.06 16.47
CA GLU A 194 -1.57 9.36 15.82
C GLU A 194 -2.88 9.93 15.22
N ALA A 195 -3.90 9.08 15.07
CA ALA A 195 -5.22 9.45 14.57
C ALA A 195 -6.33 8.98 15.51
N PRO A 196 -7.40 9.76 15.70
CA PRO A 196 -8.55 9.35 16.50
C PRO A 196 -9.42 8.35 15.72
N SER A 197 -10.00 7.37 16.41
CA SER A 197 -10.88 6.37 15.79
C SER A 197 -12.33 6.88 15.61
N ASN A 198 -12.76 7.85 16.42
CA ASN A 198 -14.14 8.37 16.41
C ASN A 198 -14.47 9.22 15.19
N THR A 199 -13.48 9.73 14.46
CA THR A 199 -13.67 10.49 13.20
C THR A 199 -13.39 9.65 11.95
N TYR A 200 -13.23 8.32 12.12
CA TYR A 200 -12.88 7.43 11.02
C TYR A 200 -13.94 7.46 9.89
N PRO A 201 -13.56 7.86 8.65
CA PRO A 201 -14.53 8.19 7.62
C PRO A 201 -14.95 7.02 6.72
N PHE A 202 -14.34 5.84 6.84
CA PHE A 202 -14.54 4.73 5.91
C PHE A 202 -15.40 3.61 6.49
N GLY A 203 -16.11 2.89 5.63
CA GLY A 203 -16.86 1.69 5.98
C GLY A 203 -18.38 1.93 6.13
N LYS A 204 -19.05 1.02 6.81
CA LYS A 204 -20.51 1.08 6.99
C LYS A 204 -20.89 2.33 7.81
N GLY A 205 -21.75 3.17 7.25
CA GLY A 205 -22.12 4.48 7.84
C GLY A 205 -21.16 5.64 7.46
N GLY A 206 -20.07 5.36 6.76
CA GLY A 206 -19.13 6.35 6.21
C GLY A 206 -18.99 6.20 4.69
N PHE A 207 -17.79 6.53 4.17
CA PHE A 207 -17.49 6.43 2.75
C PHE A 207 -17.18 4.96 2.36
N GLU A 208 -17.96 4.41 1.45
CA GLU A 208 -17.82 3.03 0.98
C GLU A 208 -16.97 2.96 -0.30
N ILE A 209 -15.67 2.79 -0.15
CA ILE A 209 -14.71 2.72 -1.29
C ILE A 209 -15.08 1.61 -2.30
N GLY A 210 -15.77 0.55 -1.86
CA GLY A 210 -16.18 -0.56 -2.72
C GLY A 210 -17.07 -0.13 -3.87
N LYS A 211 -17.95 0.85 -3.65
CA LYS A 211 -18.90 1.38 -4.63
C LYS A 211 -18.25 2.09 -5.83
N LEU A 212 -16.96 2.45 -5.70
CA LEU A 212 -16.19 3.07 -6.80
C LEU A 212 -15.63 2.05 -7.80
N ALA A 213 -15.88 0.76 -7.60
CA ALA A 213 -15.38 -0.26 -8.51
C ALA A 213 -16.09 -0.16 -9.87
N GLU A 214 -15.31 -0.03 -10.91
CA GLU A 214 -15.77 -0.05 -12.32
C GLU A 214 -15.17 -1.28 -13.00
N GLU A 215 -15.96 -1.92 -13.82
CA GLU A 215 -15.47 -2.99 -14.69
C GLU A 215 -14.57 -2.41 -15.77
N THR A 216 -13.45 -3.06 -15.99
CA THR A 216 -12.52 -2.70 -17.05
C THR A 216 -12.62 -3.70 -18.19
N ALA A 217 -12.72 -3.20 -19.42
CA ALA A 217 -12.71 -4.06 -20.60
C ALA A 217 -11.48 -4.96 -20.61
N LYS A 218 -11.70 -6.24 -20.81
CA LYS A 218 -10.62 -7.23 -20.93
C LYS A 218 -9.86 -7.00 -22.23
N ARG A 219 -8.53 -7.03 -22.15
CA ARG A 219 -7.66 -6.77 -23.28
C ARG A 219 -6.81 -7.99 -23.53
N TYR A 220 -7.22 -8.86 -24.43
CA TYR A 220 -6.48 -10.01 -24.88
C TYR A 220 -6.53 -10.12 -26.40
N LEU A 221 -5.53 -10.75 -27.01
CA LEU A 221 -5.43 -10.93 -28.45
C LEU A 221 -6.32 -12.09 -28.92
N SER A 222 -6.86 -11.94 -30.12
CA SER A 222 -7.39 -13.07 -30.85
C SER A 222 -6.26 -14.06 -31.19
N PRO A 223 -6.56 -15.36 -31.46
CA PRO A 223 -5.56 -16.30 -31.97
C PRO A 223 -4.85 -15.79 -33.23
N HIS A 224 -5.59 -15.15 -34.13
CA HIS A 224 -5.05 -14.55 -35.35
C HIS A 224 -4.03 -13.44 -35.05
N ASP A 225 -4.37 -12.48 -34.19
CA ASP A 225 -3.48 -11.37 -33.86
C ASP A 225 -2.22 -11.87 -33.12
N LEU A 226 -2.35 -12.89 -32.28
CA LEU A 226 -1.20 -13.53 -31.63
C LEU A 226 -0.26 -14.15 -32.66
N GLU A 227 -0.79 -14.87 -33.65
CA GLU A 227 0.02 -15.48 -34.74
C GLU A 227 0.68 -14.40 -35.59
N LEU A 228 0.01 -13.28 -35.87
CA LEU A 228 0.66 -12.12 -36.53
C LEU A 228 1.89 -11.65 -35.76
N ILE A 229 1.79 -11.49 -34.43
CA ILE A 229 2.92 -11.05 -33.60
C ILE A 229 4.04 -12.10 -33.65
N LYS A 230 3.72 -13.39 -33.56
CA LYS A 230 4.72 -14.48 -33.61
C LYS A 230 5.50 -14.46 -34.92
N ASN A 231 4.81 -14.28 -36.03
CA ASN A 231 5.35 -14.48 -37.39
C ASN A 231 5.81 -13.17 -38.06
N SER A 232 5.88 -12.04 -37.33
CA SER A 232 6.28 -10.74 -37.89
C SER A 232 7.53 -10.19 -37.21
N PRO A 233 8.73 -10.77 -37.48
CA PRO A 233 9.98 -10.22 -36.96
C PRO A 233 10.20 -8.81 -37.48
N GLN A 234 10.81 -7.94 -36.66
CA GLN A 234 10.96 -6.54 -36.97
C GLN A 234 12.42 -6.20 -37.25
N GLN A 235 12.68 -5.41 -38.29
CA GLN A 235 14.03 -4.89 -38.57
C GLN A 235 14.47 -3.84 -37.54
N ASN A 236 13.50 -3.06 -37.02
CA ASN A 236 13.79 -2.06 -35.99
C ASN A 236 14.11 -2.76 -34.65
N PRO A 237 15.33 -2.61 -34.08
CA PRO A 237 15.72 -3.32 -32.88
C PRO A 237 14.85 -3.03 -31.65
N VAL A 238 14.27 -1.83 -31.54
CA VAL A 238 13.38 -1.47 -30.41
C VAL A 238 12.05 -2.19 -30.53
N LEU A 239 11.51 -2.30 -31.73
CA LEU A 239 10.25 -3.01 -31.97
C LEU A 239 10.44 -4.51 -31.82
N GLU A 240 11.56 -5.06 -32.35
CA GLU A 240 11.87 -6.48 -32.19
C GLU A 240 12.08 -6.87 -30.72
N LEU A 241 12.83 -6.06 -29.97
CA LEU A 241 12.99 -6.28 -28.52
C LEU A 241 11.63 -6.26 -27.82
N SER A 242 10.77 -5.31 -28.15
CA SER A 242 9.43 -5.22 -27.53
C SER A 242 8.57 -6.43 -27.85
N ARG A 243 8.62 -6.91 -29.12
CA ARG A 243 7.95 -8.12 -29.58
C ARG A 243 8.47 -9.36 -28.80
N ARG A 244 9.78 -9.52 -28.69
CA ARG A 244 10.41 -10.66 -28.02
C ARG A 244 10.09 -10.67 -26.52
N VAL A 245 10.10 -9.53 -25.84
CA VAL A 245 9.69 -9.43 -24.43
C VAL A 245 8.21 -9.82 -24.26
N PHE A 246 7.33 -9.37 -25.17
CA PHE A 246 5.93 -9.76 -25.15
C PHE A 246 5.74 -11.28 -25.33
N LEU A 247 6.44 -11.88 -26.29
CA LEU A 247 6.38 -13.32 -26.56
C LEU A 247 6.96 -14.13 -25.40
N PHE A 248 8.06 -13.68 -24.82
CA PHE A 248 8.64 -14.32 -23.65
C PHE A 248 7.66 -14.32 -22.47
N SER A 249 7.02 -13.16 -22.17
CA SER A 249 5.96 -13.09 -21.18
C SER A 249 4.86 -14.10 -21.45
N TYR A 250 4.34 -14.14 -22.69
CA TYR A 250 3.27 -15.06 -23.07
C TYR A 250 3.65 -16.53 -22.86
N LEU A 251 4.83 -16.93 -23.32
CA LEU A 251 5.36 -18.29 -23.20
C LEU A 251 5.65 -18.68 -21.75
N CYS A 252 6.07 -17.70 -20.92
CA CYS A 252 6.34 -17.89 -19.51
C CYS A 252 5.10 -17.65 -18.63
N PHE A 253 3.95 -18.20 -19.01
CA PHE A 253 2.68 -18.14 -18.28
C PHE A 253 2.23 -16.72 -17.93
N GLY A 254 2.48 -15.76 -18.82
CA GLY A 254 2.13 -14.35 -18.59
C GLY A 254 2.95 -13.73 -17.46
N MET A 255 4.24 -14.02 -17.40
CA MET A 255 5.15 -13.43 -16.42
C MET A 255 5.04 -11.92 -16.44
N SER A 256 5.04 -11.28 -15.25
CA SER A 256 4.93 -9.83 -15.21
C SER A 256 6.26 -9.18 -15.56
N PHE A 257 6.21 -7.97 -16.17
CA PHE A 257 7.43 -7.26 -16.61
C PHE A 257 8.47 -7.07 -15.50
N ILE A 258 8.03 -6.85 -14.25
CA ILE A 258 8.97 -6.73 -13.13
C ILE A 258 9.62 -8.07 -12.79
N ASP A 259 8.89 -9.19 -12.94
CA ASP A 259 9.44 -10.52 -12.72
C ASP A 259 10.43 -10.87 -13.84
N GLU A 260 10.11 -10.54 -15.11
CA GLU A 260 11.04 -10.68 -16.25
C GLU A 260 12.32 -9.86 -16.05
N ALA A 261 12.20 -8.62 -15.58
CA ALA A 261 13.34 -7.75 -15.33
C ALA A 261 14.30 -8.30 -14.28
N MET A 262 13.78 -9.04 -13.31
CA MET A 262 14.55 -9.59 -12.20
C MET A 262 15.03 -11.01 -12.42
N LEU A 263 14.71 -11.64 -13.57
CA LEU A 263 15.21 -12.98 -13.88
C LEU A 263 16.71 -12.98 -14.10
N THR A 264 17.38 -13.92 -13.44
CA THR A 264 18.82 -14.16 -13.53
C THR A 264 19.10 -15.61 -13.89
N LYS A 265 20.35 -15.93 -14.23
CA LYS A 265 20.81 -17.33 -14.45
C LYS A 265 20.55 -18.23 -13.25
N ASN A 266 20.49 -17.68 -12.03
CA ASN A 266 20.18 -18.43 -10.81
C ASN A 266 18.71 -18.87 -10.73
N ASN A 267 17.86 -18.41 -11.65
CA ASN A 267 16.47 -18.86 -11.76
C ASN A 267 16.30 -20.05 -12.70
N ILE A 268 17.37 -20.55 -13.31
CA ILE A 268 17.35 -21.76 -14.14
C ILE A 268 17.76 -22.93 -13.27
N ASP A 269 16.83 -23.85 -13.06
CA ASP A 269 17.02 -25.07 -12.28
C ASP A 269 16.83 -26.31 -13.17
N MET A 270 17.53 -27.38 -12.84
CA MET A 270 17.38 -28.69 -13.52
C MET A 270 16.45 -29.60 -12.72
N PHE A 271 15.38 -30.10 -13.35
CA PHE A 271 14.51 -31.12 -12.80
C PHE A 271 14.67 -32.38 -13.68
N GLY A 272 15.52 -33.28 -13.24
CA GLY A 272 15.97 -34.41 -14.09
C GLY A 272 16.80 -33.92 -15.26
N ALA A 273 16.39 -34.21 -16.48
CA ALA A 273 17.04 -33.76 -17.72
C ALA A 273 16.46 -32.43 -18.28
N GLU A 274 15.46 -31.86 -17.65
CA GLU A 274 14.74 -30.71 -18.18
C GLU A 274 15.08 -29.42 -17.39
N GLU A 275 15.34 -28.35 -18.11
CA GLU A 275 15.53 -27.02 -17.52
C GLU A 275 14.18 -26.37 -17.21
N HIS A 276 14.12 -25.68 -16.08
CA HIS A 276 12.95 -24.92 -15.64
C HIS A 276 13.36 -23.54 -15.17
N ILE A 277 12.53 -22.54 -15.44
CA ILE A 277 12.60 -21.22 -14.81
C ILE A 277 11.85 -21.29 -13.48
N VAL A 278 12.55 -21.07 -12.38
CA VAL A 278 11.99 -21.10 -11.02
C VAL A 278 12.12 -19.73 -10.38
N TYR A 279 11.01 -19.11 -10.04
CA TYR A 279 11.04 -17.77 -9.44
C TYR A 279 9.86 -17.51 -8.49
N LYS A 280 10.05 -16.58 -7.56
CA LYS A 280 8.98 -16.02 -6.73
C LYS A 280 8.60 -14.66 -7.29
N ARG A 281 7.30 -14.42 -7.45
CA ARG A 281 6.81 -13.13 -7.96
C ARG A 281 7.23 -11.99 -7.06
N GLN A 282 7.84 -10.95 -7.62
CA GLN A 282 8.30 -9.75 -6.92
C GLN A 282 7.20 -9.09 -6.08
N LYS A 283 5.98 -9.05 -6.61
CA LYS A 283 4.83 -8.46 -5.91
C LYS A 283 4.44 -9.19 -4.62
N THR A 284 4.70 -10.49 -4.52
CA THR A 284 4.20 -11.33 -3.40
C THR A 284 5.30 -12.13 -2.71
N GLN A 285 6.58 -11.95 -3.07
CA GLN A 285 7.70 -12.74 -2.56
C GLN A 285 7.83 -12.72 -1.03
N ASN A 286 7.50 -11.58 -0.40
CA ASN A 286 7.60 -11.39 1.06
C ASN A 286 6.34 -11.88 1.81
N ALA A 287 5.33 -12.39 1.12
CA ALA A 287 4.13 -12.88 1.77
C ALA A 287 4.35 -14.30 2.30
N LYS A 288 3.84 -14.58 3.52
CA LYS A 288 3.91 -15.93 4.11
C LYS A 288 3.37 -16.98 3.14
N ASN A 289 4.04 -18.12 3.05
CA ASN A 289 3.66 -19.26 2.21
C ASN A 289 3.61 -18.99 0.68
N THR A 290 4.41 -18.04 0.17
CA THR A 290 4.55 -17.84 -1.27
C THR A 290 5.33 -18.99 -1.88
N LYS A 291 4.65 -19.80 -2.71
CA LYS A 291 5.27 -20.88 -3.50
C LYS A 291 5.99 -20.30 -4.71
N PRO A 292 7.13 -20.84 -5.12
CA PRO A 292 7.74 -20.49 -6.39
C PRO A 292 6.85 -20.92 -7.56
N ILE A 293 6.97 -20.23 -8.68
CA ILE A 293 6.39 -20.62 -9.96
C ILE A 293 7.50 -21.33 -10.71
N THR A 294 7.18 -22.49 -11.26
CA THR A 294 8.08 -23.35 -12.04
C THR A 294 7.56 -23.41 -13.46
N ILE A 295 8.38 -23.06 -14.44
CA ILE A 295 8.04 -23.01 -15.87
C ILE A 295 9.05 -23.86 -16.63
N PRO A 296 8.65 -24.92 -17.36
CA PRO A 296 9.56 -25.69 -18.18
C PRO A 296 10.13 -24.85 -19.33
N VAL A 297 11.42 -24.91 -19.56
CA VAL A 297 12.10 -24.20 -20.66
C VAL A 297 11.83 -24.96 -21.96
N THR A 298 10.70 -24.65 -22.57
CA THR A 298 10.34 -25.22 -23.89
C THR A 298 11.27 -24.71 -24.99
N PRO A 299 11.35 -25.38 -26.16
CA PRO A 299 12.14 -24.89 -27.30
C PRO A 299 11.83 -23.44 -27.67
N ALA A 300 10.57 -23.03 -27.61
CA ALA A 300 10.15 -21.68 -27.89
C ALA A 300 10.68 -20.64 -26.85
N ILE A 301 10.73 -21.01 -25.56
CA ILE A 301 11.32 -20.15 -24.51
C ILE A 301 12.83 -20.07 -24.71
N ARG A 302 13.48 -21.19 -25.01
CA ARG A 302 14.93 -21.25 -25.28
C ARG A 302 15.31 -20.34 -26.45
N GLU A 303 14.56 -20.40 -27.56
CA GLU A 303 14.75 -19.49 -28.70
C GLU A 303 14.73 -18.01 -28.27
N GLN A 304 13.80 -17.60 -27.39
CA GLN A 304 13.77 -16.23 -26.92
C GLN A 304 15.04 -15.88 -26.09
N LEU A 305 15.44 -16.75 -25.18
CA LEU A 305 16.63 -16.55 -24.34
C LEU A 305 17.91 -16.46 -25.17
N GLU A 306 18.07 -17.35 -26.16
CA GLU A 306 19.20 -17.32 -27.10
C GLU A 306 19.19 -16.05 -27.94
N TRP A 307 18.01 -15.63 -28.42
CA TRP A 307 17.90 -14.38 -29.17
C TRP A 307 18.34 -13.18 -28.31
N PHE A 308 17.89 -13.07 -27.05
CA PHE A 308 18.34 -12.00 -26.17
C PHE A 308 19.86 -12.01 -25.97
N LYS A 309 20.43 -13.19 -25.77
CA LYS A 309 21.88 -13.36 -25.60
C LYS A 309 22.67 -12.94 -26.85
N ALA A 310 22.17 -13.29 -28.05
CA ALA A 310 22.85 -13.07 -29.30
C ALA A 310 22.70 -11.63 -29.84
N ASN A 311 21.56 -10.98 -29.59
CA ASN A 311 21.18 -9.70 -30.23
C ASN A 311 21.16 -8.51 -29.29
N THR A 312 21.46 -8.70 -27.97
CA THR A 312 21.43 -7.61 -27.00
C THR A 312 22.60 -7.73 -26.02
N THR A 313 22.88 -6.64 -25.30
CA THR A 313 23.85 -6.68 -24.20
C THR A 313 23.14 -7.00 -22.90
N LEU A 314 23.46 -8.15 -22.30
CA LEU A 314 22.98 -8.57 -21.00
C LEU A 314 23.92 -8.03 -19.90
N THR A 315 23.35 -7.48 -18.83
CA THR A 315 24.10 -6.97 -17.67
C THR A 315 24.22 -8.06 -16.61
N GLY A 316 25.42 -8.35 -16.14
CA GLY A 316 25.66 -9.31 -15.07
C GLY A 316 25.05 -10.68 -15.36
N ASN A 317 24.23 -11.16 -14.43
CA ASN A 317 23.56 -12.46 -14.53
C ASN A 317 22.11 -12.40 -15.06
N TYR A 318 21.61 -11.23 -15.47
CA TYR A 318 20.24 -11.10 -15.96
C TYR A 318 20.03 -11.86 -17.26
N LEU A 319 18.85 -12.48 -17.40
CA LEU A 319 18.46 -13.24 -18.60
C LEU A 319 17.88 -12.36 -19.71
N LEU A 320 17.30 -11.21 -19.36
CA LEU A 320 16.70 -10.26 -20.30
C LEU A 320 17.40 -8.91 -20.24
N PRO A 321 17.46 -8.14 -21.37
CA PRO A 321 18.13 -6.85 -21.47
C PRO A 321 17.27 -5.70 -20.91
N ILE A 322 16.55 -5.93 -19.81
CA ILE A 322 15.69 -4.93 -19.20
C ILE A 322 16.52 -4.06 -18.26
N ILE A 323 17.32 -4.67 -17.39
CA ILE A 323 18.25 -3.97 -16.51
C ILE A 323 19.57 -3.85 -17.28
N THR A 324 20.00 -2.61 -17.56
CA THR A 324 21.17 -2.32 -18.43
C THR A 324 22.36 -1.74 -17.67
N ARG A 325 22.24 -1.55 -16.37
CA ARG A 325 23.31 -1.09 -15.47
C ARG A 325 23.05 -1.64 -14.07
N ASP A 326 24.08 -1.62 -13.26
CA ASP A 326 23.99 -2.03 -11.85
C ASP A 326 23.37 -0.88 -11.03
N TYR A 327 22.06 -0.94 -10.86
CA TYR A 327 21.29 0.00 -10.07
C TYR A 327 20.67 -0.69 -8.86
N GLU A 328 20.52 0.06 -7.77
CA GLU A 328 19.84 -0.42 -6.57
C GLU A 328 18.72 0.52 -6.10
N GLY A 329 17.85 0.03 -5.22
CA GLY A 329 16.84 0.82 -4.54
C GLY A 329 15.91 1.59 -5.48
N GLU A 330 15.79 2.89 -5.27
CA GLU A 330 14.90 3.77 -6.06
C GLU A 330 15.38 3.92 -7.50
N GLN A 331 16.70 3.97 -7.73
CA GLN A 331 17.26 4.06 -9.08
C GLN A 331 16.92 2.83 -9.92
N LEU A 332 17.00 1.62 -9.34
CA LEU A 332 16.59 0.38 -10.01
C LEU A 332 15.09 0.40 -10.34
N TYR A 333 14.27 0.83 -9.40
CA TYR A 333 12.82 0.97 -9.61
C TYR A 333 12.51 1.92 -10.78
N ASP A 334 13.11 3.10 -10.80
CA ASP A 334 12.87 4.11 -11.85
C ASP A 334 13.41 3.65 -13.20
N HIS A 335 14.56 2.96 -13.21
CA HIS A 335 15.11 2.35 -14.43
C HIS A 335 14.14 1.32 -15.01
N ILE A 336 13.66 0.36 -14.23
CA ILE A 336 12.69 -0.65 -14.68
C ILE A 336 11.42 0.02 -15.20
N ARG A 337 10.93 1.07 -14.54
CA ARG A 337 9.76 1.83 -15.02
C ARG A 337 10.00 2.53 -16.35
N SER A 338 11.17 3.10 -16.54
CA SER A 338 11.55 3.72 -17.81
C SER A 338 11.60 2.68 -18.94
N ARG A 339 12.19 1.50 -18.67
CA ARG A 339 12.24 0.38 -19.62
C ARG A 339 10.84 -0.16 -19.92
N TYR A 340 9.98 -0.29 -18.90
CA TYR A 340 8.57 -0.66 -19.05
C TYR A 340 7.84 0.28 -20.00
N LYS A 341 8.01 1.60 -19.83
CA LYS A 341 7.41 2.60 -20.74
C LYS A 341 7.92 2.40 -22.17
N ARG A 342 9.23 2.28 -22.37
CA ARG A 342 9.84 2.12 -23.70
C ARG A 342 9.35 0.86 -24.42
N ILE A 343 9.27 -0.28 -23.72
CA ILE A 343 8.77 -1.53 -24.29
C ILE A 343 7.29 -1.41 -24.64
N ASN A 344 6.46 -0.81 -23.78
CA ASN A 344 5.05 -0.60 -24.11
C ASN A 344 4.82 0.38 -25.26
N ASP A 345 5.66 1.40 -25.40
CA ASP A 345 5.58 2.31 -26.54
C ASP A 345 5.96 1.60 -27.84
N GLY A 346 6.98 0.72 -27.82
CA GLY A 346 7.32 -0.17 -28.92
C GLY A 346 6.16 -1.14 -29.27
N LEU A 347 5.55 -1.75 -28.26
CA LEU A 347 4.39 -2.64 -28.48
C LEU A 347 3.20 -1.91 -29.11
N LYS A 348 2.91 -0.68 -28.68
CA LYS A 348 1.84 0.14 -29.34
C LYS A 348 2.14 0.44 -30.81
N GLN A 349 3.42 0.74 -31.12
CA GLN A 349 3.85 0.94 -32.52
C GLN A 349 3.73 -0.36 -33.30
N LEU A 350 4.18 -1.48 -32.76
CA LEU A 350 4.02 -2.80 -33.37
C LEU A 350 2.56 -3.14 -33.65
N GLY A 351 1.66 -2.90 -32.66
CA GLY A 351 0.22 -3.10 -32.85
C GLY A 351 -0.37 -2.27 -34.00
N LYS A 352 0.07 -1.02 -34.15
CA LYS A 352 -0.33 -0.19 -35.30
C LYS A 352 0.16 -0.72 -36.63
N LEU A 353 1.43 -1.16 -36.71
CA LEU A 353 2.04 -1.74 -37.91
C LEU A 353 1.34 -3.02 -38.35
N LEU A 354 0.91 -3.84 -37.41
CA LEU A 354 0.20 -5.10 -37.64
C LEU A 354 -1.33 -4.93 -37.71
N HIS A 355 -1.83 -3.70 -37.71
CA HIS A 355 -3.26 -3.36 -37.76
C HIS A 355 -4.09 -4.03 -36.64
N ILE A 356 -3.47 -4.28 -35.48
CA ILE A 356 -4.15 -4.83 -34.29
C ILE A 356 -4.98 -3.70 -33.65
N ARG A 357 -6.30 -3.91 -33.52
CA ARG A 357 -7.24 -2.87 -33.08
C ARG A 357 -7.04 -2.39 -31.65
N MET A 358 -6.40 -3.20 -30.80
CA MET A 358 -6.17 -2.85 -29.39
C MET A 358 -4.78 -2.26 -29.14
N ASN A 359 -4.64 -1.48 -28.08
CA ASN A 359 -3.35 -1.02 -27.61
C ASN A 359 -2.58 -2.18 -26.99
N LEU A 360 -1.52 -2.65 -27.65
CA LEU A 360 -0.63 -3.66 -27.10
C LEU A 360 0.16 -3.10 -25.92
N THR A 361 0.25 -3.89 -24.87
CA THR A 361 1.11 -3.67 -23.70
C THR A 361 1.63 -5.00 -23.19
N THR A 362 2.69 -4.99 -22.39
CA THR A 362 3.19 -6.21 -21.75
C THR A 362 2.13 -6.94 -20.91
N TYR A 363 1.11 -6.22 -20.41
CA TYR A 363 0.03 -6.83 -19.63
C TYR A 363 -0.96 -7.61 -20.49
N VAL A 364 -1.09 -7.26 -21.78
CA VAL A 364 -1.93 -7.98 -22.75
C VAL A 364 -1.43 -9.40 -22.97
N SER A 365 -0.11 -9.64 -22.93
CA SER A 365 0.46 -11.00 -23.05
C SER A 365 -0.10 -11.95 -22.00
N ARG A 366 -0.19 -11.46 -20.74
CA ARG A 366 -0.70 -12.22 -19.61
C ARG A 366 -2.19 -12.56 -19.76
N HIS A 367 -3.01 -11.60 -20.18
CA HIS A 367 -4.42 -11.86 -20.44
C HIS A 367 -4.61 -12.81 -21.63
N THR A 368 -3.83 -12.62 -22.70
CA THR A 368 -3.87 -13.51 -23.87
C THR A 368 -3.53 -14.94 -23.49
N MET A 369 -2.47 -15.16 -22.71
CA MET A 369 -2.09 -16.48 -22.23
C MET A 369 -3.22 -17.12 -21.41
N ALA A 370 -3.80 -16.38 -20.45
CA ALA A 370 -4.89 -16.91 -19.62
C ALA A 370 -6.11 -17.31 -20.45
N MET A 371 -6.48 -16.48 -21.45
CA MET A 371 -7.58 -16.76 -22.36
C MET A 371 -7.26 -17.89 -23.34
N THR A 372 -6.01 -18.02 -23.78
CA THR A 372 -5.56 -19.17 -24.60
C THR A 372 -5.70 -20.48 -23.82
N LEU A 373 -5.25 -20.54 -22.57
CA LEU A 373 -5.41 -21.72 -21.72
C LEU A 373 -6.88 -22.04 -21.48
N GLN A 374 -7.70 -21.01 -21.18
CA GLN A 374 -9.15 -21.21 -21.01
C GLN A 374 -9.82 -21.73 -22.29
N GLY A 375 -9.42 -21.21 -23.45
CA GLY A 375 -9.94 -21.66 -24.76
C GLY A 375 -9.54 -23.08 -25.13
N ASN A 376 -8.50 -23.62 -24.48
CA ASN A 376 -8.06 -25.02 -24.59
C ASN A 376 -8.53 -25.87 -23.42
N ASP A 377 -9.60 -25.47 -22.73
CA ASP A 377 -10.28 -26.22 -21.68
C ASP A 377 -9.38 -26.56 -20.46
N VAL A 378 -8.31 -25.76 -20.22
CA VAL A 378 -7.45 -25.94 -19.04
C VAL A 378 -8.22 -25.50 -17.79
N PRO A 379 -8.27 -26.32 -16.71
CA PRO A 379 -8.95 -25.98 -15.47
C PRO A 379 -8.49 -24.64 -14.87
N ARG A 380 -9.44 -23.88 -14.31
CA ARG A 380 -9.16 -22.53 -13.74
C ARG A 380 -8.13 -22.54 -12.62
N GLU A 381 -8.08 -23.63 -11.86
CA GLU A 381 -7.12 -23.87 -10.78
C GLU A 381 -5.69 -23.92 -11.33
N ILE A 382 -5.49 -24.63 -12.46
CA ILE A 382 -4.20 -24.74 -13.15
C ILE A 382 -3.81 -23.38 -13.72
N ILE A 383 -4.75 -22.66 -14.37
CA ILE A 383 -4.50 -21.30 -14.86
C ILE A 383 -4.13 -20.36 -13.69
N SER A 384 -4.81 -20.48 -12.55
CA SER A 384 -4.53 -19.72 -11.34
C SER A 384 -3.12 -19.96 -10.81
N GLN A 385 -2.71 -21.24 -10.78
CA GLN A 385 -1.38 -21.64 -10.37
C GLN A 385 -0.31 -21.12 -11.35
N ALA A 386 -0.52 -21.27 -12.65
CA ALA A 386 0.38 -20.76 -13.68
C ALA A 386 0.56 -19.24 -13.59
N LEU A 387 -0.52 -18.51 -13.32
CA LEU A 387 -0.50 -17.06 -13.08
C LEU A 387 0.11 -16.67 -11.73
N GLY A 388 0.36 -17.62 -10.83
CA GLY A 388 0.84 -17.36 -9.47
C GLY A 388 -0.15 -16.55 -8.64
N HIS A 389 -1.45 -16.77 -8.81
CA HIS A 389 -2.47 -16.15 -7.99
C HIS A 389 -2.63 -16.91 -6.68
N ARG A 390 -2.74 -16.18 -5.56
CA ARG A 390 -2.95 -16.77 -4.23
C ARG A 390 -4.40 -17.16 -3.97
N ASN A 391 -5.32 -16.55 -4.72
CA ASN A 391 -6.76 -16.76 -4.58
C ASN A 391 -7.38 -16.92 -5.96
N LEU A 392 -8.20 -17.95 -6.12
CA LEU A 392 -8.93 -18.25 -7.35
C LEU A 392 -9.86 -17.09 -7.76
N THR A 393 -10.39 -16.34 -6.79
CA THR A 393 -11.19 -15.12 -7.05
C THR A 393 -10.46 -14.13 -7.96
N THR A 394 -9.12 -13.99 -7.80
CA THR A 394 -8.33 -13.13 -8.70
C THR A 394 -8.32 -13.67 -10.13
N THR A 395 -8.29 -14.98 -10.30
CA THR A 395 -8.33 -15.62 -11.62
C THR A 395 -9.71 -15.50 -12.23
N ASN A 396 -10.77 -15.64 -11.44
CA ASN A 396 -12.14 -15.49 -11.90
C ASN A 396 -12.40 -14.11 -12.50
N VAL A 397 -11.87 -13.03 -11.91
CA VAL A 397 -11.94 -11.69 -12.51
C VAL A 397 -11.35 -11.64 -13.92
N TYR A 398 -10.34 -12.48 -14.23
CA TYR A 398 -9.79 -12.61 -15.58
C TYR A 398 -10.66 -13.43 -16.52
N LEU A 399 -11.32 -14.47 -16.00
CA LEU A 399 -11.97 -15.53 -16.75
C LEU A 399 -13.51 -15.51 -16.68
N ASP A 400 -14.12 -14.55 -15.98
CA ASP A 400 -15.56 -14.52 -15.69
C ASP A 400 -16.49 -14.31 -16.89
N SER A 401 -15.96 -13.90 -18.04
CA SER A 401 -16.72 -13.94 -19.28
C SER A 401 -16.27 -15.12 -20.13
N PHE A 402 -17.15 -16.06 -20.36
CA PHE A 402 -16.95 -17.04 -21.45
C PHE A 402 -16.84 -16.27 -22.76
N SER A 403 -15.86 -16.65 -23.60
CA SER A 403 -15.82 -16.14 -24.96
C SER A 403 -17.09 -16.58 -25.69
N THR A 404 -17.61 -15.77 -26.62
CA THR A 404 -18.75 -16.11 -27.44
C THR A 404 -18.57 -17.48 -28.09
N SER A 405 -17.33 -17.84 -28.47
CA SER A 405 -16.99 -19.14 -29.04
C SER A 405 -17.20 -20.33 -28.09
N VAL A 406 -17.10 -20.15 -26.78
CA VAL A 406 -17.43 -21.22 -25.81
C VAL A 406 -18.93 -21.36 -25.68
N LEU A 407 -19.66 -20.25 -25.63
CA LEU A 407 -21.13 -20.25 -25.64
C LEU A 407 -21.68 -20.85 -26.93
N ASP A 408 -21.05 -20.53 -28.08
CA ASP A 408 -21.42 -21.09 -29.39
C ASP A 408 -21.18 -22.60 -29.44
N ARG A 409 -20.11 -23.12 -28.79
CA ARG A 409 -19.87 -24.57 -28.66
C ARG A 409 -20.92 -25.23 -27.76
N VAL A 410 -21.24 -24.61 -26.64
CA VAL A 410 -22.29 -25.14 -25.73
C VAL A 410 -23.66 -25.12 -26.40
N ALA A 411 -23.98 -24.06 -27.15
CA ALA A 411 -25.23 -24.00 -27.90
C ALA A 411 -25.37 -25.08 -28.98
N LYS A 412 -24.25 -25.60 -29.54
CA LYS A 412 -24.25 -26.70 -30.52
C LYS A 412 -24.43 -28.08 -29.88
N ILE A 413 -24.31 -28.17 -28.55
CA ILE A 413 -24.55 -29.42 -27.80
C ILE A 413 -26.04 -29.55 -27.43
N LEU A 414 -26.74 -28.44 -27.34
CA LEU A 414 -28.18 -28.36 -27.10
C LEU A 414 -28.99 -28.54 -28.41
#